data_645b678004fb1eb8f9f868c501132c7b
#
_entry.id   645b678004fb1eb8f9f868c501132c7b
#
_cell.length_a   1.000
_cell.length_b   1.000
_cell.length_c   1.000
_cell.angle_alpha   90.00
_cell.angle_beta   90.00
_cell.angle_gamma   90.00
#
_symmetry.space_group_name_H-M   'P 1'
#
loop_
_entity.id
_entity.type
_entity.pdbx_description
1 polymer ?
#
loop_
_entity_poly.entity_id
_entity_poly.type
_entity_poly.pdbx_seq_one_letter_code
_entity_poly.pdbx_strand_id
1 'polypeptide(L)'
;PAAIAQLLEGLDAGLAHQTLLGVTGSGKTFTLANVIAQSKRPAILLAPNKTLAAQLYGEMKGFFPNNAVEYFVSYYDYYQPEAYVPTTDTFIEKDASVNSHIEQMRLSATKALLERKDAIIVASVSAIYGLGDPDSYLKMMLHVRRGDFINQRDILRRLAELQYSRNDVSFERGHFRVRGEVIDVFPAESDMEAVRIELFDDEIERISLFDPLTGAITHKDIPRFTIYPKTHYVTPRERVLEAVENIKEELRDRQTYLKENNKLLEEQRISQRTQFDIEMMNELGFCSGIENYSRYLSGRTEGEPPPTLFDYLPSDGLLIIDESHVTVSQIGAMYKGDRSRKETLVEFGFRLPSALDNRPLKFDEFEAISPQTIFVSATPGNYELEKSDND
;
A
#
# COMPACT_ATOMS: atom_id res chain seq x y z
N PRO A 1 25.00 -23.23 -8.70
CA PRO A 1 25.51 -22.53 -9.89
C PRO A 1 24.68 -22.77 -11.13
N ALA A 2 24.29 -24.03 -11.46
CA ALA A 2 23.53 -24.34 -12.67
C ALA A 2 22.13 -23.69 -12.64
N ALA A 3 21.38 -23.84 -11.56
CA ALA A 3 20.04 -23.25 -11.42
C ALA A 3 20.04 -21.71 -11.53
N ILE A 4 21.08 -21.05 -11.00
CA ILE A 4 21.22 -19.59 -11.12
C ILE A 4 21.38 -19.20 -12.59
N ALA A 5 22.25 -19.89 -13.33
CA ALA A 5 22.49 -19.61 -14.74
C ALA A 5 21.21 -19.85 -15.57
N GLN A 6 20.53 -20.95 -15.37
CA GLN A 6 19.28 -21.28 -16.07
C GLN A 6 18.18 -20.24 -15.81
N LEU A 7 17.98 -19.81 -14.56
CA LEU A 7 16.99 -18.80 -14.23
C LEU A 7 17.33 -17.45 -14.89
N LEU A 8 18.60 -17.06 -14.92
CA LEU A 8 19.03 -15.81 -15.57
C LEU A 8 18.87 -15.90 -17.09
N GLU A 9 19.25 -17.01 -17.70
CA GLU A 9 19.03 -17.26 -19.14
C GLU A 9 17.54 -17.19 -19.50
N GLY A 10 16.67 -17.76 -18.67
CA GLY A 10 15.23 -17.68 -18.85
C GLY A 10 14.69 -16.26 -18.74
N LEU A 11 15.18 -15.47 -17.78
CA LEU A 11 14.83 -14.06 -17.65
C LEU A 11 15.29 -13.25 -18.87
N ASP A 12 16.50 -13.44 -19.34
CA ASP A 12 17.07 -12.77 -20.51
C ASP A 12 16.36 -13.18 -21.81
N ALA A 13 15.90 -14.42 -21.89
CA ALA A 13 15.09 -14.93 -23.01
C ALA A 13 13.65 -14.45 -22.97
N GLY A 14 13.23 -13.75 -21.91
CA GLY A 14 11.87 -13.20 -21.75
C GLY A 14 10.83 -14.21 -21.35
N LEU A 15 11.22 -15.36 -20.75
CA LEU A 15 10.26 -16.34 -20.23
C LEU A 15 9.35 -15.68 -19.18
N ALA A 16 8.04 -15.83 -19.36
CA ALA A 16 7.07 -15.25 -18.43
C ALA A 16 7.07 -15.93 -17.07
N HIS A 17 7.29 -17.24 -17.05
CA HIS A 17 7.25 -18.07 -15.85
C HIS A 17 8.41 -19.07 -15.85
N GLN A 18 8.96 -19.32 -14.68
CA GLN A 18 9.97 -20.35 -14.42
C GLN A 18 9.69 -20.97 -13.06
N THR A 19 10.02 -22.25 -12.87
CA THR A 19 9.85 -22.93 -11.59
C THR A 19 11.18 -23.44 -11.05
N LEU A 20 11.54 -22.99 -9.85
CA LEU A 20 12.69 -23.50 -9.11
C LEU A 20 12.24 -24.59 -8.15
N LEU A 21 12.61 -25.83 -8.47
CA LEU A 21 12.40 -26.99 -7.61
C LEU A 21 13.52 -27.11 -6.57
N GLY A 22 13.15 -27.27 -5.32
CA GLY A 22 14.15 -27.47 -4.27
C GLY A 22 13.51 -27.83 -2.93
N VAL A 23 14.02 -28.88 -2.30
CA VAL A 23 13.61 -29.26 -0.95
C VAL A 23 14.06 -28.23 0.09
N THR A 24 13.48 -28.29 1.28
CA THR A 24 13.89 -27.45 2.41
C THR A 24 15.39 -27.66 2.68
N GLY A 25 16.11 -26.54 2.86
CA GLY A 25 17.56 -26.57 3.10
C GLY A 25 18.45 -26.74 1.84
N SER A 26 17.88 -26.81 0.64
CA SER A 26 18.64 -26.91 -0.61
C SER A 26 19.32 -25.62 -1.08
N GLY A 27 19.18 -24.53 -0.34
CA GLY A 27 19.75 -23.23 -0.72
C GLY A 27 18.89 -22.43 -1.69
N LYS A 28 17.58 -22.66 -1.75
CA LYS A 28 16.63 -21.88 -2.59
C LYS A 28 16.79 -20.38 -2.40
N THR A 29 16.77 -19.91 -1.16
CA THR A 29 16.90 -18.48 -0.84
C THR A 29 18.22 -17.89 -1.33
N PHE A 30 19.32 -18.62 -1.18
CA PHE A 30 20.61 -18.22 -1.72
C PHE A 30 20.63 -18.14 -3.25
N THR A 31 19.98 -19.12 -3.91
CA THR A 31 19.81 -19.12 -5.38
C THR A 31 19.05 -17.87 -5.83
N LEU A 32 17.92 -17.58 -5.19
CA LEU A 32 17.09 -16.39 -5.48
C LEU A 32 17.86 -15.09 -5.24
N ALA A 33 18.61 -14.98 -4.15
CA ALA A 33 19.44 -13.83 -3.87
C ALA A 33 20.48 -13.58 -4.98
N ASN A 34 21.10 -14.63 -5.50
CA ASN A 34 22.03 -14.52 -6.64
C ASN A 34 21.34 -14.07 -7.93
N VAL A 35 20.12 -14.58 -8.21
CA VAL A 35 19.33 -14.16 -9.36
C VAL A 35 18.98 -12.68 -9.26
N ILE A 36 18.51 -12.22 -8.10
CA ILE A 36 18.19 -10.81 -7.86
C ILE A 36 19.43 -9.92 -8.03
N ALA A 37 20.58 -10.32 -7.42
CA ALA A 37 21.81 -9.57 -7.48
C ALA A 37 22.34 -9.42 -8.91
N GLN A 38 22.26 -10.47 -9.73
CA GLN A 38 22.80 -10.48 -11.09
C GLN A 38 21.82 -9.84 -12.09
N SER A 39 20.52 -10.02 -11.93
CA SER A 39 19.52 -9.36 -12.77
C SER A 39 19.45 -7.85 -12.57
N LYS A 40 19.85 -7.35 -11.40
CA LYS A 40 19.80 -5.93 -11.00
C LYS A 40 18.42 -5.28 -11.17
N ARG A 41 17.37 -6.07 -10.98
CA ARG A 41 15.98 -5.65 -11.12
C ARG A 41 15.33 -5.50 -9.75
N PRO A 42 14.41 -4.55 -9.56
CA PRO A 42 13.58 -4.53 -8.36
C PRO A 42 12.74 -5.80 -8.31
N ALA A 43 12.54 -6.33 -7.10
CA ALA A 43 11.84 -7.60 -6.92
C ALA A 43 10.80 -7.53 -5.79
N ILE A 44 9.68 -8.23 -6.01
CA ILE A 44 8.72 -8.57 -4.95
C ILE A 44 8.80 -10.07 -4.71
N LEU A 45 8.97 -10.46 -3.44
CA LEU A 45 8.96 -11.84 -2.99
C LEU A 45 7.69 -12.07 -2.16
N LEU A 46 6.80 -12.94 -2.64
CA LEU A 46 5.58 -13.30 -1.91
C LEU A 46 5.83 -14.56 -1.07
N ALA A 47 5.52 -14.46 0.22
CA ALA A 47 5.54 -15.58 1.16
C ALA A 47 4.10 -15.92 1.63
N PRO A 48 3.82 -17.18 2.02
CA PRO A 48 2.46 -17.61 2.33
C PRO A 48 1.90 -17.07 3.64
N ASN A 49 2.74 -16.60 4.55
CA ASN A 49 2.32 -16.01 5.83
C ASN A 49 3.35 -15.04 6.40
N LYS A 50 2.96 -14.31 7.46
CA LYS A 50 3.82 -13.31 8.12
C LYS A 50 5.13 -13.91 8.67
N THR A 51 5.08 -15.12 9.22
CA THR A 51 6.25 -15.77 9.83
C THR A 51 7.31 -16.10 8.77
N LEU A 52 6.90 -16.71 7.69
CA LEU A 52 7.81 -17.03 6.57
C LEU A 52 8.28 -15.76 5.86
N ALA A 53 7.43 -14.75 5.73
CA ALA A 53 7.82 -13.44 5.22
C ALA A 53 8.89 -12.78 6.11
N ALA A 54 8.74 -12.82 7.42
CA ALA A 54 9.72 -12.26 8.35
C ALA A 54 11.07 -12.98 8.27
N GLN A 55 11.06 -14.31 8.16
CA GLN A 55 12.28 -15.10 7.97
C GLN A 55 12.97 -14.72 6.66
N LEU A 56 12.24 -14.71 5.55
CA LEU A 56 12.77 -14.37 4.23
C LEU A 56 13.31 -12.93 4.19
N TYR A 57 12.62 -11.99 4.85
CA TYR A 57 13.08 -10.63 5.01
C TYR A 57 14.42 -10.54 5.74
N GLY A 58 14.57 -11.26 6.84
CA GLY A 58 15.83 -11.32 7.60
C GLY A 58 16.97 -11.90 6.76
N GLU A 59 16.73 -12.97 6.02
CA GLU A 59 17.71 -13.58 5.11
C GLU A 59 18.12 -12.61 4.00
N MET A 60 17.18 -11.94 3.35
CA MET A 60 17.46 -10.96 2.30
C MET A 60 18.24 -9.75 2.81
N LYS A 61 17.94 -9.26 4.01
CA LYS A 61 18.74 -8.22 4.66
C LYS A 61 20.19 -8.65 4.89
N GLY A 62 20.42 -9.91 5.25
CA GLY A 62 21.76 -10.47 5.39
C GLY A 62 22.53 -10.56 4.07
N PHE A 63 21.84 -10.94 2.99
CA PHE A 63 22.44 -11.02 1.66
C PHE A 63 22.67 -9.64 1.00
N PHE A 64 21.81 -8.68 1.31
CA PHE A 64 21.77 -7.36 0.67
C PHE A 64 21.88 -6.22 1.70
N PRO A 65 23.03 -6.04 2.35
CA PRO A 65 23.18 -5.03 3.41
C PRO A 65 23.04 -3.58 2.94
N ASN A 66 23.24 -3.32 1.64
CA ASN A 66 23.20 -1.97 1.06
C ASN A 66 21.97 -1.71 0.18
N ASN A 67 21.17 -2.74 -0.11
CA ASN A 67 19.95 -2.60 -0.90
C ASN A 67 18.78 -2.12 -0.04
N ALA A 68 17.76 -1.58 -0.68
CA ALA A 68 16.49 -1.32 -0.04
C ALA A 68 15.70 -2.63 0.13
N VAL A 69 15.96 -3.36 1.20
CA VAL A 69 15.19 -4.55 1.59
C VAL A 69 14.06 -4.11 2.50
N GLU A 70 12.83 -4.33 2.06
CA GLU A 70 11.62 -3.80 2.71
C GLU A 70 10.62 -4.92 3.02
N TYR A 71 9.68 -4.64 3.93
CA TYR A 71 8.71 -5.61 4.42
C TYR A 71 7.29 -5.09 4.23
N PHE A 72 6.45 -5.89 3.57
CA PHE A 72 5.08 -5.51 3.22
C PHE A 72 4.09 -6.63 3.53
N VAL A 73 3.63 -6.68 4.77
CA VAL A 73 2.61 -7.63 5.23
C VAL A 73 1.41 -6.89 5.78
N SER A 74 0.34 -7.60 6.18
CA SER A 74 -0.80 -6.96 6.84
C SER A 74 -0.34 -6.25 8.12
N TYR A 75 -0.67 -4.97 8.25
CA TYR A 75 -0.32 -4.13 9.40
C TYR A 75 -1.28 -4.29 10.59
N TYR A 76 -2.25 -5.20 10.48
CA TYR A 76 -3.14 -5.51 11.59
C TYR A 76 -2.55 -6.59 12.50
N ASP A 77 -2.47 -6.31 13.81
CA ASP A 77 -2.24 -7.33 14.83
C ASP A 77 -3.53 -8.09 15.11
N TYR A 78 -4.65 -7.40 15.06
CA TYR A 78 -6.00 -7.94 15.10
C TYR A 78 -6.85 -7.26 14.03
N TYR A 79 -7.67 -8.04 13.33
CA TYR A 79 -8.59 -7.54 12.31
C TYR A 79 -9.90 -8.29 12.30
N GLN A 80 -10.97 -7.58 12.61
CA GLN A 80 -12.34 -8.01 12.40
C GLN A 80 -12.96 -7.11 11.33
N PRO A 81 -13.22 -7.63 10.12
CA PRO A 81 -13.88 -6.86 9.09
C PRO A 81 -15.31 -6.53 9.48
N GLU A 82 -15.84 -5.40 9.01
CA GLU A 82 -17.25 -5.14 9.15
C GLU A 82 -18.07 -6.20 8.41
N ALA A 83 -19.18 -6.63 9.02
CA ALA A 83 -20.06 -7.63 8.46
C ALA A 83 -21.48 -7.44 8.97
N TYR A 84 -22.44 -8.01 8.24
CA TYR A 84 -23.82 -8.07 8.70
C TYR A 84 -24.34 -9.51 8.64
N VAL A 85 -24.99 -9.92 9.71
CA VAL A 85 -25.62 -11.25 9.84
C VAL A 85 -27.14 -11.07 9.79
N PRO A 86 -27.79 -11.28 8.62
CA PRO A 86 -29.21 -11.00 8.44
C PRO A 86 -30.12 -11.83 9.35
N THR A 87 -29.74 -13.07 9.65
CA THR A 87 -30.52 -13.99 10.47
C THR A 87 -30.68 -13.53 11.92
N THR A 88 -29.78 -12.75 12.43
CA THR A 88 -29.78 -12.22 13.80
C THR A 88 -29.89 -10.70 13.85
N ASP A 89 -30.05 -10.04 12.71
CA ASP A 89 -30.03 -8.57 12.55
C ASP A 89 -28.84 -7.94 13.30
N THR A 90 -27.66 -8.55 13.14
CA THR A 90 -26.47 -8.14 13.87
C THR A 90 -25.47 -7.50 12.92
N PHE A 91 -25.20 -6.21 13.11
CA PHE A 91 -24.10 -5.51 12.47
C PHE A 91 -22.84 -5.64 13.31
N ILE A 92 -21.78 -6.11 12.70
CA ILE A 92 -20.44 -6.23 13.28
C ILE A 92 -19.61 -5.06 12.76
N GLU A 93 -19.27 -4.14 13.62
CA GLU A 93 -18.38 -3.03 13.26
C GLU A 93 -16.98 -3.54 12.95
N LYS A 94 -16.31 -2.82 12.05
CA LYS A 94 -14.87 -3.04 11.83
C LYS A 94 -14.12 -2.75 13.12
N ASP A 95 -13.39 -3.74 13.60
CA ASP A 95 -12.49 -3.61 14.73
C ASP A 95 -11.08 -4.04 14.32
N ALA A 96 -10.09 -3.21 14.59
CA ALA A 96 -8.74 -3.47 14.15
C ALA A 96 -7.72 -2.84 15.09
N SER A 97 -6.69 -3.60 15.39
CA SER A 97 -5.49 -3.12 16.06
C SER A 97 -4.36 -3.00 15.04
N VAL A 98 -3.91 -1.77 14.81
CA VAL A 98 -2.87 -1.46 13.82
C VAL A 98 -1.49 -1.51 14.48
N ASN A 99 -0.58 -2.25 13.88
CA ASN A 99 0.84 -2.22 14.24
C ASN A 99 1.52 -1.06 13.53
N SER A 100 1.83 0.00 14.27
CA SER A 100 2.43 1.22 13.72
C SER A 100 3.81 1.01 13.09
N HIS A 101 4.56 0.03 13.58
CA HIS A 101 5.87 -0.31 13.01
C HIS A 101 5.71 -1.01 11.64
N ILE A 102 4.77 -1.95 11.51
CA ILE A 102 4.48 -2.57 10.21
C ILE A 102 3.89 -1.56 9.24
N GLU A 103 3.05 -0.64 9.71
CA GLU A 103 2.53 0.45 8.86
C GLU A 103 3.68 1.32 8.31
N GLN A 104 4.62 1.71 9.17
CA GLN A 104 5.85 2.43 8.75
C GLN A 104 6.64 1.63 7.71
N MET A 105 6.84 0.32 7.92
CA MET A 105 7.55 -0.54 6.97
C MET A 105 6.86 -0.62 5.61
N ARG A 106 5.52 -0.66 5.58
CA ARG A 106 4.74 -0.64 4.33
C ARG A 106 4.93 0.66 3.55
N LEU A 107 4.92 1.80 4.22
CA LEU A 107 5.19 3.10 3.61
C LEU A 107 6.62 3.19 3.09
N SER A 108 7.59 2.66 3.84
CA SER A 108 8.98 2.54 3.40
C SER A 108 9.11 1.67 2.14
N ALA A 109 8.37 0.58 2.05
CA ALA A 109 8.38 -0.32 0.89
C ALA A 109 7.90 0.38 -0.39
N THR A 110 6.78 1.08 -0.35
CA THR A 110 6.28 1.82 -1.52
C THR A 110 7.21 2.96 -1.93
N LYS A 111 7.77 3.69 -0.98
CA LYS A 111 8.81 4.70 -1.24
C LYS A 111 10.03 4.10 -1.94
N ALA A 112 10.51 2.95 -1.46
CA ALA A 112 11.66 2.26 -2.04
C ALA A 112 11.40 1.86 -3.50
N LEU A 113 10.21 1.33 -3.83
CA LEU A 113 9.83 1.00 -5.20
C LEU A 113 9.79 2.23 -6.12
N LEU A 114 9.42 3.39 -5.60
CA LEU A 114 9.35 4.64 -6.37
C LEU A 114 10.71 5.29 -6.57
N GLU A 115 11.63 5.15 -5.61
CA GLU A 115 12.91 5.89 -5.62
C GLU A 115 14.12 5.03 -6.00
N ARG A 116 14.08 3.72 -5.76
CA ARG A 116 15.27 2.86 -5.83
C ARG A 116 15.11 1.71 -6.82
N LYS A 117 16.13 1.49 -7.62
CA LYS A 117 16.16 0.36 -8.58
C LYS A 117 16.60 -0.96 -7.93
N ASP A 118 17.16 -0.91 -6.75
CA ASP A 118 17.65 -2.06 -5.98
C ASP A 118 16.67 -2.49 -4.87
N ALA A 119 15.40 -2.11 -4.97
CA ALA A 119 14.38 -2.45 -4.00
C ALA A 119 14.04 -3.96 -4.04
N ILE A 120 13.99 -4.57 -2.86
CA ILE A 120 13.58 -5.96 -2.64
C ILE A 120 12.48 -5.94 -1.59
N ILE A 121 11.25 -6.21 -2.01
CA ILE A 121 10.08 -6.17 -1.14
C ILE A 121 9.69 -7.60 -0.78
N VAL A 122 9.77 -7.94 0.50
CA VAL A 122 9.23 -9.21 1.00
C VAL A 122 7.81 -8.98 1.50
N ALA A 123 6.84 -9.63 0.87
CA ALA A 123 5.43 -9.41 1.09
C ALA A 123 4.68 -10.72 1.40
N SER A 124 3.50 -10.57 1.97
CA SER A 124 2.50 -11.64 2.06
C SER A 124 1.40 -11.42 1.01
N VAL A 125 0.38 -12.26 1.03
CA VAL A 125 -0.82 -12.12 0.20
C VAL A 125 -1.51 -10.74 0.35
N SER A 126 -1.20 -9.98 1.40
CA SER A 126 -1.68 -8.60 1.55
C SER A 126 -1.28 -7.68 0.38
N ALA A 127 -0.29 -8.07 -0.42
CA ALA A 127 0.14 -7.34 -1.61
C ALA A 127 -0.93 -7.27 -2.73
N ILE A 128 -1.90 -8.19 -2.75
CA ILE A 128 -3.00 -8.19 -3.72
C ILE A 128 -4.22 -7.37 -3.27
N TYR A 129 -4.20 -6.81 -2.07
CA TYR A 129 -5.26 -5.93 -1.57
C TYR A 129 -5.04 -4.49 -2.03
N GLY A 130 -6.15 -3.75 -2.11
CA GLY A 130 -6.14 -2.36 -2.54
C GLY A 130 -5.24 -1.47 -1.68
N LEU A 131 -4.49 -0.63 -2.37
CA LEU A 131 -3.73 0.51 -1.84
C LEU A 131 -4.24 1.81 -2.44
N GLY A 132 -3.72 2.94 -1.96
CA GLY A 132 -3.89 4.21 -2.65
C GLY A 132 -3.26 4.19 -4.04
N ASP A 133 -3.84 4.96 -4.94
CA ASP A 133 -3.35 5.09 -6.31
C ASP A 133 -1.95 5.72 -6.35
N PRO A 134 -0.95 5.09 -7.02
CA PRO A 134 0.42 5.60 -7.06
C PRO A 134 0.54 6.99 -7.69
N ASP A 135 -0.27 7.32 -8.69
CA ASP A 135 -0.25 8.66 -9.31
C ASP A 135 -0.72 9.74 -8.33
N SER A 136 -1.77 9.46 -7.56
CA SER A 136 -2.23 10.34 -6.50
C SER A 136 -1.19 10.46 -5.39
N TYR A 137 -0.56 9.37 -5.00
CA TYR A 137 0.51 9.34 -4.00
C TYR A 137 1.71 10.19 -4.41
N LEU A 138 2.15 10.09 -5.66
CA LEU A 138 3.25 10.89 -6.22
C LEU A 138 2.92 12.38 -6.32
N LYS A 139 1.68 12.74 -6.64
CA LYS A 139 1.23 14.14 -6.67
C LYS A 139 1.15 14.78 -5.29
N MET A 140 1.03 13.99 -4.23
CA MET A 140 0.86 14.42 -2.86
C MET A 140 2.18 14.41 -2.08
N MET A 141 3.30 14.77 -2.70
CA MET A 141 4.60 14.93 -2.03
C MET A 141 4.90 16.40 -1.75
N LEU A 142 5.75 16.63 -0.77
CA LEU A 142 6.35 17.93 -0.51
C LEU A 142 7.86 17.86 -0.76
N HIS A 143 8.28 18.46 -1.86
CA HIS A 143 9.71 18.65 -2.14
C HIS A 143 10.20 19.95 -1.54
N VAL A 144 11.28 19.91 -0.79
CA VAL A 144 11.96 21.07 -0.25
C VAL A 144 13.42 21.07 -0.69
N ARG A 145 13.91 22.24 -1.15
CA ARG A 145 15.31 22.45 -1.51
C ARG A 145 15.83 23.66 -0.76
N ARG A 146 17.08 23.61 -0.39
CA ARG A 146 17.77 24.78 0.14
C ARG A 146 17.80 25.89 -0.93
N GLY A 147 17.39 27.09 -0.56
CA GLY A 147 17.27 28.24 -1.45
C GLY A 147 15.90 28.38 -2.14
N ASP A 148 14.97 27.45 -1.95
CA ASP A 148 13.60 27.62 -2.45
C ASP A 148 12.88 28.72 -1.65
N PHE A 149 12.09 29.54 -2.36
CA PHE A 149 11.22 30.54 -1.77
C PHE A 149 9.81 29.96 -1.60
N ILE A 150 9.47 29.65 -0.36
CA ILE A 150 8.16 29.13 0.02
C ILE A 150 7.86 29.58 1.45
N ASN A 151 6.69 30.21 1.66
CA ASN A 151 6.36 30.68 2.99
C ASN A 151 5.98 29.53 3.93
N GLN A 152 6.20 29.73 5.21
CA GLN A 152 5.93 28.73 6.25
C GLN A 152 4.48 28.21 6.18
N ARG A 153 3.52 29.09 5.95
CA ARG A 153 2.10 28.75 5.92
C ARG A 153 1.77 27.75 4.81
N ASP A 154 2.41 27.86 3.65
CA ASP A 154 2.22 26.95 2.52
C ASP A 154 2.83 25.58 2.81
N ILE A 155 3.99 25.52 3.47
CA ILE A 155 4.58 24.26 3.95
C ILE A 155 3.63 23.57 4.93
N LEU A 156 3.10 24.30 5.92
CA LEU A 156 2.21 23.73 6.93
C LEU A 156 0.88 23.26 6.33
N ARG A 157 0.32 24.03 5.38
CA ARG A 157 -0.88 23.60 4.65
C ARG A 157 -0.61 22.31 3.88
N ARG A 158 0.52 22.22 3.19
CA ARG A 158 0.89 21.02 2.44
C ARG A 158 1.08 19.80 3.35
N LEU A 159 1.71 19.95 4.50
CA LEU A 159 1.83 18.88 5.50
C LEU A 159 0.46 18.38 5.99
N ALA A 160 -0.50 19.29 6.22
CA ALA A 160 -1.86 18.91 6.58
C ALA A 160 -2.56 18.13 5.44
N GLU A 161 -2.39 18.55 4.18
CA GLU A 161 -2.90 17.83 3.01
C GLU A 161 -2.30 16.42 2.90
N LEU A 162 -1.03 16.24 3.28
CA LEU A 162 -0.34 14.95 3.36
C LEU A 162 -0.77 14.11 4.57
N GLN A 163 -1.75 14.57 5.35
CA GLN A 163 -2.30 13.94 6.54
C GLN A 163 -1.37 13.93 7.76
N TYR A 164 -0.34 14.78 7.77
CA TYR A 164 0.48 15.01 8.97
C TYR A 164 -0.29 15.84 9.99
N SER A 165 -0.06 15.56 11.26
CA SER A 165 -0.70 16.26 12.38
C SER A 165 0.32 17.13 13.10
N ARG A 166 -0.06 18.36 13.48
CA ARG A 166 0.79 19.19 14.32
C ARG A 166 0.77 18.69 15.76
N ASN A 167 1.94 18.43 16.30
CA ASN A 167 2.10 18.11 17.71
C ASN A 167 3.45 18.63 18.21
N ASP A 168 3.39 19.70 19.00
CA ASP A 168 4.58 20.38 19.52
C ASP A 168 5.12 19.71 20.81
N VAL A 169 4.36 18.76 21.41
CA VAL A 169 4.68 18.11 22.67
C VAL A 169 5.16 16.66 22.44
N SER A 170 4.34 15.84 21.78
CA SER A 170 4.67 14.45 21.46
C SER A 170 5.02 14.36 19.99
N PHE A 171 6.31 14.24 19.69
CA PHE A 171 6.82 14.25 18.32
C PHE A 171 7.07 12.81 17.85
N GLU A 172 6.07 12.27 17.17
CA GLU A 172 6.05 10.89 16.66
C GLU A 172 6.00 10.87 15.11
N ARG A 173 6.14 9.70 14.52
CA ARG A 173 6.00 9.53 13.06
C ARG A 173 4.66 10.08 12.56
N GLY A 174 4.70 10.82 11.47
CA GLY A 174 3.52 11.46 10.91
C GLY A 174 3.12 12.75 11.63
N HIS A 175 3.97 13.26 12.53
CA HIS A 175 3.79 14.57 13.15
C HIS A 175 4.77 15.59 12.59
N PHE A 176 4.36 16.86 12.68
CA PHE A 176 5.24 18.01 12.53
C PHE A 176 5.09 18.95 13.72
N ARG A 177 6.11 19.72 13.99
CA ARG A 177 6.10 20.77 15.01
C ARG A 177 6.75 22.05 14.49
N VAL A 178 6.37 23.19 15.05
CA VAL A 178 6.82 24.49 14.61
C VAL A 178 7.35 25.29 15.79
N ARG A 179 8.55 25.85 15.65
CA ARG A 179 9.20 26.71 16.64
C ARG A 179 9.80 27.91 15.93
N GLY A 180 9.08 29.05 15.91
CA GLY A 180 9.48 30.21 15.12
C GLY A 180 9.53 29.87 13.63
N GLU A 181 10.66 30.06 13.00
CA GLU A 181 10.90 29.78 11.59
C GLU A 181 11.44 28.35 11.34
N VAL A 182 11.43 27.49 12.34
CA VAL A 182 11.89 26.11 12.26
C VAL A 182 10.69 25.16 12.21
N ILE A 183 10.65 24.32 11.19
CA ILE A 183 9.67 23.24 11.04
C ILE A 183 10.41 21.91 11.14
N ASP A 184 10.04 21.09 12.11
CA ASP A 184 10.48 19.70 12.23
C ASP A 184 9.37 18.77 11.75
N VAL A 185 9.71 17.81 10.90
CA VAL A 185 8.79 16.79 10.40
C VAL A 185 9.37 15.40 10.67
N PHE A 186 8.58 14.51 11.28
CA PHE A 186 8.97 13.12 11.40
C PHE A 186 8.25 12.31 10.33
N PRO A 187 8.94 11.95 9.21
CA PRO A 187 8.33 11.24 8.10
C PRO A 187 7.71 9.91 8.54
N ALA A 188 6.53 9.61 8.02
CA ALA A 188 5.78 8.41 8.42
C ALA A 188 6.48 7.10 8.03
N GLU A 189 7.29 7.12 6.96
CA GLU A 189 8.08 5.99 6.48
C GLU A 189 9.46 5.86 7.13
N SER A 190 9.88 6.88 7.90
CA SER A 190 11.21 6.87 8.52
C SER A 190 11.24 6.01 9.77
N ASP A 191 12.32 5.27 9.95
CA ASP A 191 12.55 4.48 11.15
C ASP A 191 13.10 5.35 12.31
N MET A 192 14.12 6.15 12.04
CA MET A 192 14.90 6.80 13.09
C MET A 192 15.21 8.28 12.86
N GLU A 193 14.92 8.85 11.71
CA GLU A 193 15.34 10.20 11.36
C GLU A 193 14.16 11.12 11.07
N ALA A 194 14.23 12.31 11.63
CA ALA A 194 13.33 13.42 11.32
C ALA A 194 14.07 14.50 10.50
N VAL A 195 13.32 15.30 9.76
CA VAL A 195 13.86 16.40 8.97
C VAL A 195 13.56 17.74 9.64
N ARG A 196 14.54 18.62 9.68
CA ARG A 196 14.44 20.00 10.13
C ARG A 196 14.58 20.94 8.96
N ILE A 197 13.60 21.81 8.76
CA ILE A 197 13.56 22.86 7.75
C ILE A 197 13.66 24.20 8.48
N GLU A 198 14.72 24.93 8.23
CA GLU A 198 14.96 26.25 8.81
C GLU A 198 14.72 27.30 7.73
N LEU A 199 13.81 28.22 8.00
CA LEU A 199 13.46 29.33 7.12
C LEU A 199 14.14 30.62 7.57
N PHE A 200 14.48 31.46 6.62
CA PHE A 200 14.76 32.87 6.84
C PHE A 200 13.79 33.69 5.99
N ASP A 201 12.84 34.32 6.63
CA ASP A 201 11.62 34.83 5.96
C ASP A 201 10.94 33.71 5.17
N ASP A 202 10.83 33.85 3.86
CA ASP A 202 10.22 32.87 2.95
C ASP A 202 11.26 32.00 2.20
N GLU A 203 12.54 32.07 2.56
CA GLU A 203 13.60 31.25 1.95
C GLU A 203 13.98 30.06 2.85
N ILE A 204 14.08 28.88 2.27
CA ILE A 204 14.64 27.69 2.96
C ILE A 204 16.14 27.85 3.06
N GLU A 205 16.61 28.28 4.22
CA GLU A 205 18.04 28.51 4.48
C GLU A 205 18.80 27.20 4.67
N ARG A 206 18.20 26.27 5.45
CA ARG A 206 18.87 25.01 5.80
C ARG A 206 17.87 23.85 5.89
N ILE A 207 18.34 22.68 5.50
CA ILE A 207 17.66 21.41 5.71
C ILE A 207 18.64 20.45 6.39
N SER A 208 18.23 19.82 7.50
CA SER A 208 19.06 18.87 8.24
C SER A 208 18.24 17.66 8.66
N LEU A 209 18.90 16.50 8.80
CA LEU A 209 18.30 15.32 9.43
C LEU A 209 18.77 15.24 10.89
N PHE A 210 17.92 14.77 11.75
CA PHE A 210 18.22 14.65 13.17
C PHE A 210 17.51 13.45 13.80
N ASP A 211 18.05 12.94 14.89
CA ASP A 211 17.43 11.93 15.73
C ASP A 211 16.30 12.60 16.55
N PRO A 212 15.02 12.18 16.37
CA PRO A 212 13.89 12.79 17.05
C PRO A 212 13.89 12.60 18.59
N LEU A 213 14.59 11.58 19.10
CA LEU A 213 14.69 11.29 20.54
C LEU A 213 15.73 12.19 21.22
N THR A 214 16.90 12.30 20.63
CA THR A 214 18.03 13.04 21.22
C THR A 214 18.14 14.47 20.72
N GLY A 215 17.55 14.78 19.57
CA GLY A 215 17.70 16.07 18.87
C GLY A 215 19.07 16.23 18.17
N ALA A 216 19.92 15.19 18.19
CA ALA A 216 21.24 15.23 17.56
C ALA A 216 21.11 15.26 16.04
N ILE A 217 21.83 16.20 15.40
CA ILE A 217 21.91 16.30 13.95
C ILE A 217 22.71 15.11 13.41
N THR A 218 22.07 14.31 12.53
CA THR A 218 22.73 13.18 11.86
C THR A 218 23.33 13.57 10.52
N HIS A 219 22.62 14.42 9.77
CA HIS A 219 23.10 14.96 8.48
C HIS A 219 22.80 16.45 8.42
N LYS A 220 23.84 17.23 8.28
CA LYS A 220 23.75 18.69 8.24
C LYS A 220 23.75 19.21 6.81
N ASP A 221 23.00 20.27 6.56
CA ASP A 221 23.04 21.03 5.30
C ASP A 221 22.77 20.16 4.05
N ILE A 222 21.79 19.26 4.11
CA ILE A 222 21.40 18.49 2.93
C ILE A 222 20.75 19.40 1.89
N PRO A 223 20.98 19.18 0.58
CA PRO A 223 20.53 20.09 -0.45
C PRO A 223 19.02 20.05 -0.71
N ARG A 224 18.40 18.92 -0.46
CA ARG A 224 16.96 18.68 -0.72
C ARG A 224 16.44 17.53 0.12
N PHE A 225 15.12 17.53 0.33
CA PHE A 225 14.40 16.42 0.97
C PHE A 225 13.00 16.30 0.40
N THR A 226 12.47 15.09 0.34
CA THR A 226 11.09 14.82 -0.10
C THR A 226 10.31 14.20 1.05
N ILE A 227 9.22 14.85 1.43
CA ILE A 227 8.28 14.34 2.43
C ILE A 227 7.13 13.64 1.70
N TYR A 228 6.96 12.36 1.97
CA TYR A 228 5.90 11.53 1.43
C TYR A 228 4.64 11.60 2.31
N PRO A 229 3.46 11.26 1.78
CA PRO A 229 2.22 11.22 2.57
C PRO A 229 2.32 10.30 3.78
N LYS A 230 1.55 10.63 4.81
CA LYS A 230 1.44 9.81 6.04
C LYS A 230 0.73 8.48 5.79
N THR A 231 -0.07 8.37 4.74
CA THR A 231 -0.88 7.19 4.42
C THR A 231 -0.88 6.93 2.91
N HIS A 232 -1.09 5.69 2.50
CA HIS A 232 -1.29 5.35 1.10
C HIS A 232 -2.61 5.92 0.52
N TYR A 233 -3.59 6.19 1.35
CA TYR A 233 -4.91 6.69 0.97
C TYR A 233 -4.99 8.22 0.97
N VAL A 234 -3.98 8.88 0.44
CA VAL A 234 -3.98 10.31 0.24
C VAL A 234 -4.38 10.63 -1.20
N THR A 235 -5.24 11.62 -1.35
CA THR A 235 -5.81 11.97 -2.66
C THR A 235 -5.82 13.50 -2.81
N PRO A 236 -5.43 14.04 -3.98
CA PRO A 236 -5.51 15.47 -4.26
C PRO A 236 -6.93 16.01 -4.04
N ARG A 237 -7.03 17.21 -3.50
CA ARG A 237 -8.33 17.84 -3.14
C ARG A 237 -9.32 17.86 -4.31
N GLU A 238 -8.86 18.14 -5.50
CA GLU A 238 -9.68 18.15 -6.72
C GLU A 238 -10.31 16.79 -6.99
N ARG A 239 -9.53 15.72 -6.83
CA ARG A 239 -10.00 14.35 -6.99
C ARG A 239 -11.01 13.96 -5.90
N VAL A 240 -10.80 14.42 -4.66
CA VAL A 240 -11.77 14.19 -3.56
C VAL A 240 -13.11 14.85 -3.88
N LEU A 241 -13.09 16.09 -4.38
CA LEU A 241 -14.32 16.81 -4.75
C LEU A 241 -15.05 16.14 -5.92
N GLU A 242 -14.32 15.68 -6.94
CA GLU A 242 -14.88 14.90 -8.05
C GLU A 242 -15.51 13.59 -7.54
N ALA A 243 -14.81 12.86 -6.66
CA ALA A 243 -15.32 11.65 -6.06
C ALA A 243 -16.59 11.89 -5.25
N VAL A 244 -16.68 12.99 -4.49
CA VAL A 244 -17.87 13.37 -3.73
C VAL A 244 -19.08 13.55 -4.65
N GLU A 245 -18.93 14.17 -5.81
CA GLU A 245 -20.05 14.33 -6.75
C GLU A 245 -20.52 12.97 -7.32
N ASN A 246 -19.59 12.09 -7.68
CA ASN A 246 -19.91 10.73 -8.12
C ASN A 246 -20.60 9.90 -7.01
N ILE A 247 -20.14 10.04 -5.76
CA ILE A 247 -20.78 9.38 -4.61
C ILE A 247 -22.20 9.89 -4.39
N LYS A 248 -22.46 11.19 -4.52
CA LYS A 248 -23.79 11.78 -4.42
C LYS A 248 -24.74 11.23 -5.51
N GLU A 249 -24.24 11.07 -6.72
CA GLU A 249 -25.00 10.51 -7.84
C GLU A 249 -25.36 9.05 -7.56
N GLU A 250 -24.37 8.23 -7.21
CA GLU A 250 -24.59 6.83 -6.83
C GLU A 250 -25.57 6.69 -5.66
N LEU A 251 -25.46 7.57 -4.64
CA LEU A 251 -26.39 7.56 -3.52
C LEU A 251 -27.83 7.81 -3.97
N ARG A 252 -28.07 8.78 -4.85
CA ARG A 252 -29.41 9.05 -5.40
C ARG A 252 -30.00 7.85 -6.13
N ASP A 253 -29.20 7.22 -6.97
CA ASP A 253 -29.61 6.01 -7.69
C ASP A 253 -29.93 4.87 -6.74
N ARG A 254 -29.08 4.67 -5.72
CA ARG A 254 -29.28 3.63 -4.71
C ARG A 254 -30.50 3.89 -3.84
N GLN A 255 -30.75 5.14 -3.45
CA GLN A 255 -31.97 5.54 -2.72
C GLN A 255 -33.21 5.22 -3.52
N THR A 256 -33.24 5.56 -4.81
CA THR A 256 -34.37 5.27 -5.71
C THR A 256 -34.61 3.78 -5.78
N TYR A 257 -33.60 2.99 -6.06
CA TYR A 257 -33.68 1.53 -6.10
C TYR A 257 -34.25 0.93 -4.81
N LEU A 258 -33.75 1.36 -3.65
CA LEU A 258 -34.17 0.83 -2.35
C LEU A 258 -35.64 1.20 -2.04
N LYS A 259 -36.09 2.42 -2.37
CA LYS A 259 -37.49 2.86 -2.21
C LYS A 259 -38.45 2.07 -3.11
N GLU A 260 -38.10 1.87 -4.37
CA GLU A 260 -38.90 1.09 -5.33
C GLU A 260 -39.05 -0.38 -4.90
N ASN A 261 -38.04 -0.90 -4.18
CA ASN A 261 -38.08 -2.27 -3.65
C ASN A 261 -38.59 -2.36 -2.20
N ASN A 262 -39.18 -1.29 -1.65
CA ASN A 262 -39.72 -1.20 -0.28
C ASN A 262 -38.66 -1.49 0.82
N LYS A 263 -37.41 -1.22 0.55
CA LYS A 263 -36.28 -1.37 1.50
C LYS A 263 -36.01 -0.03 2.21
N LEU A 264 -36.97 0.46 2.98
CA LEU A 264 -36.92 1.80 3.58
C LEU A 264 -35.87 1.91 4.70
N LEU A 265 -35.63 0.84 5.45
CA LEU A 265 -34.61 0.80 6.50
C LEU A 265 -33.20 0.87 5.91
N GLU A 266 -32.99 0.10 4.86
CA GLU A 266 -31.72 0.08 4.12
C GLU A 266 -31.44 1.44 3.46
N GLU A 267 -32.48 2.08 2.93
CA GLU A 267 -32.39 3.41 2.36
C GLU A 267 -31.97 4.45 3.42
N GLN A 268 -32.59 4.41 4.59
CA GLN A 268 -32.24 5.30 5.69
C GLN A 268 -30.78 5.10 6.16
N ARG A 269 -30.35 3.84 6.32
CA ARG A 269 -28.99 3.48 6.73
C ARG A 269 -27.96 4.06 5.77
N ILE A 270 -28.11 3.76 4.48
CA ILE A 270 -27.12 4.19 3.48
C ILE A 270 -27.11 5.71 3.32
N SER A 271 -28.27 6.36 3.42
CA SER A 271 -28.35 7.82 3.33
C SER A 271 -27.62 8.51 4.45
N GLN A 272 -27.85 8.12 5.70
CA GLN A 272 -27.20 8.70 6.86
C GLN A 272 -25.68 8.49 6.82
N ARG A 273 -25.26 7.27 6.55
CA ARG A 273 -23.83 6.95 6.49
C ARG A 273 -23.11 7.70 5.39
N THR A 274 -23.63 7.69 4.18
CA THR A 274 -22.97 8.32 3.03
C THR A 274 -22.96 9.83 3.16
N GLN A 275 -24.03 10.46 3.66
CA GLN A 275 -24.04 11.91 3.91
C GLN A 275 -22.98 12.30 4.93
N PHE A 276 -22.85 11.58 6.02
CA PHE A 276 -21.79 11.82 7.01
C PHE A 276 -20.39 11.67 6.40
N ASP A 277 -20.15 10.63 5.63
CA ASP A 277 -18.85 10.42 4.96
C ASP A 277 -18.53 11.56 3.97
N ILE A 278 -19.55 12.05 3.23
CA ILE A 278 -19.40 13.20 2.31
C ILE A 278 -19.03 14.47 3.07
N GLU A 279 -19.67 14.75 4.20
CA GLU A 279 -19.32 15.90 5.04
C GLU A 279 -17.86 15.84 5.52
N MET A 280 -17.44 14.68 6.02
CA MET A 280 -16.06 14.48 6.47
C MET A 280 -15.05 14.64 5.32
N MET A 281 -15.35 14.11 4.13
CA MET A 281 -14.49 14.28 2.96
C MET A 281 -14.42 15.75 2.50
N ASN A 282 -15.52 16.49 2.58
CA ASN A 282 -15.54 17.90 2.23
C ASN A 282 -14.75 18.75 3.23
N GLU A 283 -14.84 18.49 4.52
CA GLU A 283 -14.19 19.25 5.58
C GLU A 283 -12.71 18.89 5.74
N LEU A 284 -12.42 17.58 5.80
CA LEU A 284 -11.10 17.07 6.16
C LEU A 284 -10.33 16.44 5.01
N GLY A 285 -10.97 16.20 3.85
CA GLY A 285 -10.40 15.41 2.75
C GLY A 285 -10.31 13.91 3.04
N PHE A 286 -10.92 13.44 4.13
CA PHE A 286 -10.84 12.07 4.61
C PHE A 286 -12.11 11.69 5.38
N CYS A 287 -12.47 10.40 5.40
CA CYS A 287 -13.48 9.84 6.29
C CYS A 287 -13.08 8.44 6.78
N SER A 288 -13.69 7.98 7.86
CA SER A 288 -13.50 6.61 8.33
C SER A 288 -14.07 5.61 7.31
N GLY A 289 -13.24 4.65 6.87
CA GLY A 289 -13.63 3.70 5.83
C GLY A 289 -13.54 4.29 4.41
N ILE A 290 -12.70 5.29 4.20
CA ILE A 290 -12.51 5.96 2.91
C ILE A 290 -12.15 4.97 1.78
N GLU A 291 -11.54 3.85 2.10
CA GLU A 291 -11.22 2.77 1.17
C GLU A 291 -12.46 2.21 0.45
N ASN A 292 -13.65 2.33 1.04
CA ASN A 292 -14.90 1.91 0.41
C ASN A 292 -15.31 2.79 -0.79
N TYR A 293 -14.68 3.93 -0.95
CA TYR A 293 -14.85 4.85 -2.07
C TYR A 293 -13.67 4.82 -3.04
N SER A 294 -12.83 3.79 -2.98
CA SER A 294 -11.60 3.67 -3.76
C SER A 294 -11.83 3.72 -5.27
N ARG A 295 -12.96 3.22 -5.79
CA ARG A 295 -13.34 3.36 -7.21
C ARG A 295 -13.23 4.81 -7.68
N TYR A 296 -13.86 5.73 -6.97
CA TYR A 296 -13.91 7.14 -7.34
C TYR A 296 -12.62 7.87 -7.02
N LEU A 297 -12.00 7.58 -5.87
CA LEU A 297 -10.76 8.20 -5.45
C LEU A 297 -9.56 7.84 -6.32
N SER A 298 -9.55 6.64 -6.91
CA SER A 298 -8.53 6.20 -7.86
C SER A 298 -8.89 6.49 -9.33
N GLY A 299 -10.09 7.04 -9.59
CA GLY A 299 -10.57 7.34 -10.94
C GLY A 299 -10.80 6.11 -11.81
N ARG A 300 -11.12 4.98 -11.20
CA ARG A 300 -11.38 3.71 -11.88
C ARG A 300 -12.86 3.55 -12.20
N THR A 301 -13.15 2.80 -13.26
CA THR A 301 -14.50 2.45 -13.64
C THR A 301 -15.00 1.24 -12.84
N GLU A 302 -16.30 0.97 -12.93
CA GLU A 302 -16.91 -0.16 -12.25
C GLU A 302 -16.27 -1.49 -12.64
N GLY A 303 -15.92 -2.29 -11.64
CA GLY A 303 -15.34 -3.62 -11.82
C GLY A 303 -13.85 -3.64 -12.15
N GLU A 304 -13.21 -2.50 -12.37
CA GLU A 304 -11.76 -2.44 -12.53
C GLU A 304 -11.04 -2.87 -11.25
N PRO A 305 -9.89 -3.57 -11.37
CA PRO A 305 -9.10 -3.95 -10.21
C PRO A 305 -8.61 -2.71 -9.44
N PRO A 306 -8.57 -2.76 -8.10
CA PRO A 306 -8.02 -1.67 -7.30
C PRO A 306 -6.52 -1.54 -7.53
N PRO A 307 -5.92 -0.35 -7.30
CA PRO A 307 -4.47 -0.22 -7.24
C PRO A 307 -3.91 -1.07 -6.10
N THR A 308 -2.79 -1.73 -6.35
CA THR A 308 -2.13 -2.61 -5.37
C THR A 308 -0.63 -2.31 -5.30
N LEU A 309 0.11 -3.06 -4.49
CA LEU A 309 1.57 -2.96 -4.44
C LEU A 309 2.22 -3.14 -5.83
N PHE A 310 1.62 -3.96 -6.70
CA PHE A 310 2.14 -4.21 -8.04
C PHE A 310 2.10 -2.98 -8.95
N ASP A 311 1.19 -2.05 -8.70
CA ASP A 311 1.13 -0.77 -9.43
C ASP A 311 2.31 0.17 -9.10
N TYR A 312 2.99 -0.06 -7.97
CA TYR A 312 4.23 0.64 -7.57
C TYR A 312 5.49 -0.02 -8.13
N LEU A 313 5.40 -1.26 -8.59
CA LEU A 313 6.55 -1.99 -9.12
C LEU A 313 6.90 -1.46 -10.52
N PRO A 314 8.17 -1.11 -10.78
CA PRO A 314 8.62 -0.74 -12.13
C PRO A 314 8.36 -1.85 -13.16
N SER A 315 8.23 -1.46 -14.42
CA SER A 315 7.92 -2.38 -15.53
C SER A 315 8.95 -3.49 -15.75
N ASP A 316 10.18 -3.26 -15.32
CA ASP A 316 11.28 -4.25 -15.33
C ASP A 316 11.35 -5.08 -14.03
N GLY A 317 10.37 -4.96 -13.16
CA GLY A 317 10.29 -5.69 -11.91
C GLY A 317 10.25 -7.21 -12.07
N LEU A 318 10.64 -7.92 -11.01
CA LEU A 318 10.62 -9.37 -10.92
C LEU A 318 9.70 -9.82 -9.80
N LEU A 319 8.90 -10.84 -10.05
CA LEU A 319 8.07 -11.48 -9.03
C LEU A 319 8.63 -12.87 -8.69
N ILE A 320 8.80 -13.11 -7.40
CA ILE A 320 9.19 -14.43 -6.88
C ILE A 320 8.10 -14.88 -5.90
N ILE A 321 7.57 -16.07 -6.11
CA ILE A 321 6.50 -16.63 -5.25
C ILE A 321 7.09 -17.81 -4.48
N ASP A 322 7.37 -17.60 -3.21
CA ASP A 322 7.89 -18.64 -2.32
C ASP A 322 6.76 -19.55 -1.83
N GLU A 323 7.10 -20.83 -1.63
CA GLU A 323 6.12 -21.89 -1.32
C GLU A 323 4.88 -21.78 -2.22
N SER A 324 5.11 -21.70 -3.53
CA SER A 324 4.13 -21.31 -4.54
C SER A 324 2.88 -22.19 -4.54
N HIS A 325 3.01 -23.48 -4.24
CA HIS A 325 1.89 -24.42 -4.13
C HIS A 325 0.85 -23.99 -3.06
N VAL A 326 1.27 -23.25 -2.04
CA VAL A 326 0.39 -22.66 -1.03
C VAL A 326 -0.01 -21.23 -1.42
N THR A 327 0.97 -20.41 -1.77
CA THR A 327 0.78 -18.98 -2.01
C THR A 327 -0.16 -18.72 -3.19
N VAL A 328 -0.01 -19.43 -4.29
CA VAL A 328 -0.89 -19.32 -5.47
C VAL A 328 -2.33 -19.67 -5.11
N SER A 329 -2.53 -20.75 -4.35
CA SER A 329 -3.88 -21.15 -3.90
C SER A 329 -4.52 -20.09 -3.00
N GLN A 330 -3.74 -19.44 -2.12
CA GLN A 330 -4.23 -18.34 -1.28
C GLN A 330 -4.67 -17.14 -2.11
N ILE A 331 -3.87 -16.75 -3.11
CA ILE A 331 -4.22 -15.62 -4.01
C ILE A 331 -5.57 -15.90 -4.68
N GLY A 332 -5.79 -17.11 -5.15
CA GLY A 332 -7.06 -17.51 -5.79
C GLY A 332 -8.28 -17.52 -4.87
N ALA A 333 -8.07 -17.71 -3.57
CA ALA A 333 -9.17 -17.85 -2.60
C ALA A 333 -9.66 -16.50 -2.00
N MET A 334 -8.83 -15.46 -1.98
CA MET A 334 -9.09 -14.22 -1.23
C MET A 334 -10.33 -13.46 -1.73
N TYR A 335 -10.53 -13.37 -3.02
CA TYR A 335 -11.62 -12.58 -3.62
C TYR A 335 -13.01 -13.04 -3.20
N LYS A 336 -13.27 -14.35 -3.21
CA LYS A 336 -14.62 -14.91 -2.98
C LYS A 336 -15.15 -14.60 -1.58
N GLY A 337 -14.31 -14.71 -0.56
CA GLY A 337 -14.69 -14.43 0.82
C GLY A 337 -15.00 -12.95 1.04
N ASP A 338 -14.18 -12.06 0.50
CA ASP A 338 -14.40 -10.61 0.57
C ASP A 338 -15.69 -10.21 -0.15
N ARG A 339 -15.92 -10.72 -1.35
CA ARG A 339 -17.09 -10.44 -2.18
C ARG A 339 -18.39 -10.78 -1.48
N SER A 340 -18.51 -11.99 -0.94
CA SER A 340 -19.74 -12.46 -0.27
C SER A 340 -20.09 -11.58 0.93
N ARG A 341 -19.12 -11.21 1.73
CA ARG A 341 -19.31 -10.32 2.89
C ARG A 341 -19.79 -8.94 2.47
N LYS A 342 -19.18 -8.34 1.45
CA LYS A 342 -19.54 -7.00 0.97
C LYS A 342 -20.88 -6.94 0.25
N GLU A 343 -21.24 -7.97 -0.50
CA GLU A 343 -22.58 -8.06 -1.11
C GLU A 343 -23.67 -7.97 -0.06
N THR A 344 -23.50 -8.64 1.08
CA THR A 344 -24.45 -8.53 2.20
C THR A 344 -24.50 -7.10 2.76
N LEU A 345 -23.37 -6.44 2.96
CA LEU A 345 -23.33 -5.04 3.42
C LEU A 345 -24.02 -4.08 2.45
N VAL A 346 -23.85 -4.29 1.16
CA VAL A 346 -24.51 -3.48 0.11
C VAL A 346 -26.02 -3.75 0.06
N GLU A 347 -26.41 -5.02 0.11
CA GLU A 347 -27.83 -5.41 0.06
C GLU A 347 -28.63 -4.81 1.20
N PHE A 348 -28.07 -4.79 2.41
CA PHE A 348 -28.73 -4.30 3.63
C PHE A 348 -28.48 -2.83 3.97
N GLY A 349 -27.94 -2.05 3.03
CA GLY A 349 -27.82 -0.59 3.13
C GLY A 349 -26.67 -0.08 4.03
N PHE A 350 -25.67 -0.89 4.33
CA PHE A 350 -24.49 -0.47 5.10
C PHE A 350 -23.41 0.14 4.23
N ARG A 351 -23.33 -0.24 2.95
CA ARG A 351 -22.38 0.30 1.97
C ARG A 351 -23.04 0.53 0.61
N LEU A 352 -22.48 1.48 -0.16
CA LEU A 352 -22.86 1.68 -1.56
C LEU A 352 -22.32 0.54 -2.44
N PRO A 353 -22.95 0.26 -3.60
CA PRO A 353 -22.46 -0.74 -4.55
C PRO A 353 -20.98 -0.57 -4.95
N SER A 354 -20.48 0.67 -5.03
CA SER A 354 -19.07 0.95 -5.35
C SER A 354 -18.08 0.38 -4.33
N ALA A 355 -18.51 0.11 -3.09
CA ALA A 355 -17.67 -0.56 -2.09
C ALA A 355 -17.24 -1.97 -2.50
N LEU A 356 -17.95 -2.60 -3.45
CA LEU A 356 -17.57 -3.90 -4.03
C LEU A 356 -16.24 -3.85 -4.77
N ASP A 357 -15.79 -2.69 -5.23
CA ASP A 357 -14.50 -2.51 -5.90
C ASP A 357 -13.33 -2.27 -4.94
N ASN A 358 -13.60 -2.05 -3.66
CA ASN A 358 -12.60 -2.13 -2.59
C ASN A 358 -12.42 -3.61 -2.22
N ARG A 359 -11.53 -4.30 -2.88
CA ARG A 359 -11.40 -5.75 -2.84
C ARG A 359 -9.97 -6.19 -3.18
N PRO A 360 -9.58 -7.42 -2.84
CA PRO A 360 -8.35 -7.97 -3.40
C PRO A 360 -8.49 -8.23 -4.91
N LEU A 361 -7.36 -8.41 -5.58
CA LEU A 361 -7.34 -8.84 -6.97
C LEU A 361 -8.01 -10.21 -7.13
N LYS A 362 -8.71 -10.38 -8.24
CA LYS A 362 -9.08 -11.70 -8.75
C LYS A 362 -7.81 -12.40 -9.26
N PHE A 363 -7.86 -13.72 -9.36
CA PHE A 363 -6.70 -14.49 -9.79
C PHE A 363 -6.24 -14.15 -11.22
N ASP A 364 -7.18 -14.02 -12.15
CA ASP A 364 -6.93 -13.59 -13.53
C ASP A 364 -6.34 -12.17 -13.63
N GLU A 365 -6.81 -11.27 -12.78
CA GLU A 365 -6.24 -9.91 -12.67
C GLU A 365 -4.81 -9.94 -12.14
N PHE A 366 -4.53 -10.78 -11.13
CA PHE A 366 -3.18 -10.99 -10.62
C PHE A 366 -2.25 -11.54 -11.71
N GLU A 367 -2.69 -12.53 -12.47
CA GLU A 367 -1.92 -13.06 -13.59
C GLU A 367 -1.61 -11.97 -14.64
N ALA A 368 -2.60 -11.16 -14.96
CA ALA A 368 -2.47 -10.12 -15.98
C ALA A 368 -1.45 -9.01 -15.63
N ILE A 369 -1.32 -8.67 -14.33
CA ILE A 369 -0.38 -7.62 -13.88
C ILE A 369 0.97 -8.17 -13.43
N SER A 370 1.10 -9.49 -13.26
CA SER A 370 2.34 -10.10 -12.81
C SER A 370 3.45 -9.93 -13.86
N PRO A 371 4.64 -9.45 -13.45
CA PRO A 371 5.80 -9.42 -14.33
C PRO A 371 6.36 -10.84 -14.54
N GLN A 372 7.55 -10.96 -15.12
CA GLN A 372 8.25 -12.24 -15.15
C GLN A 372 8.31 -12.85 -13.74
N THR A 373 7.87 -14.10 -13.61
CA THR A 373 7.62 -14.75 -12.33
C THR A 373 8.45 -16.01 -12.17
N ILE A 374 9.09 -16.15 -11.00
CA ILE A 374 9.76 -17.38 -10.59
C ILE A 374 8.95 -17.99 -9.45
N PHE A 375 8.42 -19.17 -9.69
CA PHE A 375 7.79 -20.00 -8.66
C PHE A 375 8.85 -20.80 -7.93
N VAL A 376 8.73 -20.91 -6.60
CA VAL A 376 9.67 -21.63 -5.75
C VAL A 376 8.90 -22.61 -4.89
N SER A 377 9.15 -23.88 -5.04
CA SER A 377 8.48 -24.92 -4.26
C SER A 377 9.30 -26.22 -4.21
N ALA A 378 9.14 -26.99 -3.11
CA ALA A 378 9.59 -28.37 -3.05
C ALA A 378 8.60 -29.32 -3.74
N THR A 379 7.33 -28.92 -3.79
CA THR A 379 6.20 -29.72 -4.31
C THR A 379 5.29 -28.81 -5.14
N PRO A 380 5.72 -28.37 -6.34
CA PRO A 380 4.91 -27.49 -7.17
C PRO A 380 3.59 -28.17 -7.55
N GLY A 381 2.54 -27.38 -7.64
CA GLY A 381 1.24 -27.81 -8.11
C GLY A 381 1.17 -27.86 -9.64
N ASN A 382 0.03 -28.33 -10.17
CA ASN A 382 -0.18 -28.39 -11.61
C ASN A 382 -0.08 -27.00 -12.26
N TYR A 383 -0.53 -25.96 -11.56
CA TYR A 383 -0.49 -24.59 -12.07
C TYR A 383 0.93 -24.13 -12.43
N GLU A 384 1.88 -24.29 -11.51
CA GLU A 384 3.27 -23.88 -11.74
C GLU A 384 3.92 -24.66 -12.87
N LEU A 385 3.65 -25.99 -12.93
CA LEU A 385 4.18 -26.87 -13.95
C LEU A 385 3.60 -26.54 -15.34
N GLU A 386 2.30 -26.27 -15.43
CA GLU A 386 1.66 -25.86 -16.68
C GLU A 386 2.17 -24.51 -17.20
N LYS A 387 2.38 -23.54 -16.28
CA LYS A 387 2.87 -22.19 -16.63
C LYS A 387 4.34 -22.19 -17.06
N SER A 388 5.13 -23.11 -16.56
CA SER A 388 6.56 -23.24 -16.90
C SER A 388 6.82 -24.19 -18.07
N ASP A 389 5.77 -24.71 -18.75
CA ASP A 389 5.87 -25.69 -19.86
C ASP A 389 6.77 -26.91 -19.56
N ASN A 390 6.82 -27.30 -18.28
CA ASN A 390 7.71 -28.35 -17.75
C ASN A 390 9.22 -28.06 -17.90
N ASP A 391 9.63 -26.81 -18.05
CA ASP A 391 11.04 -26.39 -18.04
C ASP A 391 11.59 -26.19 -16.63
#